data_627fa3cc09c817a3506fb2eee04bcb80
#
_entry.id   627fa3cc09c817a3506fb2eee04bcb80
#
_cell.length_a   1.000
_cell.length_b   1.000
_cell.length_c   1.000
_cell.angle_alpha   90.00
_cell.angle_beta   90.00
_cell.angle_gamma   90.00
#
_symmetry.space_group_name_H-M   'P 1'
#
loop_
_entity.id
_entity.type
_entity.pdbx_description
1 polymer ?
#
loop_
_entity_poly.entity_id
_entity_poly.type
_entity_poly.pdbx_seq_one_letter_code
_entity_poly.pdbx_strand_id
1 'polypeptide(L)'
;MPVLKLTSYQLTDRMRAAVFEHDWEGFSAVLEAPVLLLDDLGAEPIINNVTIEQLFTLLNERELNGLHTVISTNLTPAELQSRYTERIGSRLLDKRSTSVLPFYGDDVRLKG
;
A
#
# COMPACT_ATOMS: atom_id res chain seq x y z
N MET A 1 -8.35 -11.13 15.08
CA MET A 1 -7.30 -11.16 14.05
C MET A 1 -6.49 -9.87 14.10
N PRO A 2 -5.17 -9.97 14.18
CA PRO A 2 -4.35 -8.76 14.29
C PRO A 2 -4.43 -7.92 13.01
N VAL A 3 -4.59 -6.61 13.21
CA VAL A 3 -4.65 -5.65 12.11
C VAL A 3 -3.52 -4.65 12.31
N LEU A 4 -2.72 -4.46 11.28
CA LEU A 4 -1.69 -3.43 11.27
C LEU A 4 -2.21 -2.24 10.45
N LYS A 5 -2.23 -1.07 11.06
CA LYS A 5 -2.67 0.14 10.38
C LYS A 5 -1.50 1.10 10.22
N LEU A 6 -1.26 1.53 8.99
CA LEU A 6 -0.20 2.48 8.67
C LEU A 6 -0.71 3.53 7.69
N THR A 7 -0.18 4.73 7.81
CA THR A 7 -0.32 5.71 6.73
C THR A 7 0.71 5.40 5.65
N SER A 8 0.51 5.94 4.46
CA SER A 8 1.48 5.77 3.39
C SER A 8 2.83 6.38 3.75
N TYR A 9 2.85 7.44 4.56
CA TYR A 9 4.10 8.01 5.05
C TYR A 9 4.84 7.05 5.97
N GLN A 10 4.13 6.41 6.89
CA GLN A 10 4.73 5.44 7.80
C GLN A 10 5.27 4.24 7.03
N LEU A 11 4.54 3.79 6.02
CA LEU A 11 5.02 2.72 5.16
C LEU A 11 6.30 3.14 4.43
N THR A 12 6.33 4.36 3.90
CA THR A 12 7.51 4.88 3.22
C THR A 12 8.72 4.90 4.14
N ASP A 13 8.54 5.29 5.40
CA ASP A 13 9.63 5.27 6.37
C ASP A 13 10.16 3.86 6.59
N ARG A 14 9.29 2.87 6.66
CA ARG A 14 9.73 1.48 6.83
C ARG A 14 10.46 0.96 5.59
N MET A 15 10.00 1.33 4.41
CA MET A 15 10.67 0.98 3.17
C MET A 15 12.06 1.60 3.10
N ARG A 16 12.17 2.86 3.48
CA ARG A 16 13.45 3.57 3.46
C ARG A 16 14.44 2.95 4.44
N ALA A 17 13.98 2.64 5.64
CA ALA A 17 14.84 2.00 6.63
C ALA A 17 15.33 0.65 6.12
N ALA A 18 14.46 -0.12 5.47
CA ALA A 18 14.83 -1.42 4.94
C ALA A 18 15.92 -1.30 3.87
N VAL A 19 15.71 -0.41 2.90
CA VAL A 19 16.60 -0.32 1.74
C VAL A 19 17.90 0.41 2.06
N PHE A 20 17.82 1.54 2.77
CA PHE A 20 19.00 2.39 2.99
C PHE A 20 19.75 2.07 4.28
N GLU A 21 19.06 1.56 5.29
CA GLU A 21 19.67 1.27 6.58
C GLU A 21 19.79 -0.23 6.83
N HIS A 22 19.36 -1.05 5.89
CA HIS A 22 19.34 -2.51 6.03
C HIS A 22 18.55 -2.98 7.24
N ASP A 23 17.57 -2.19 7.65
CA ASP A 23 16.68 -2.53 8.76
C ASP A 23 15.36 -3.01 8.18
N TRP A 24 15.23 -4.32 8.04
CA TRP A 24 14.06 -4.95 7.43
C TRP A 24 12.97 -5.31 8.41
N GLU A 25 13.20 -5.12 9.71
CA GLU A 25 12.25 -5.57 10.73
C GLU A 25 10.89 -4.89 10.57
N GLY A 26 10.89 -3.58 10.43
CA GLY A 26 9.63 -2.83 10.30
C GLY A 26 8.87 -3.18 9.04
N PHE A 27 9.57 -3.33 7.92
CA PHE A 27 8.92 -3.67 6.67
C PHE A 27 8.46 -5.13 6.64
N SER A 28 9.22 -6.03 7.25
CA SER A 28 8.81 -7.44 7.36
C SER A 28 7.50 -7.58 8.12
N ALA A 29 7.31 -6.77 9.16
CA ALA A 29 6.05 -6.78 9.91
C ALA A 29 4.87 -6.40 9.00
N VAL A 30 5.08 -5.49 8.06
CA VAL A 30 4.04 -5.09 7.11
C VAL A 30 3.76 -6.23 6.13
N LEU A 31 4.79 -6.92 5.67
CA LEU A 31 4.62 -8.05 4.74
C LEU A 31 3.83 -9.19 5.38
N GLU A 32 3.96 -9.37 6.68
CA GLU A 32 3.43 -10.55 7.37
C GLU A 32 2.12 -10.32 8.12
N ALA A 33 1.68 -9.08 8.27
CA ALA A 33 0.47 -8.80 9.03
C ALA A 33 -0.75 -9.47 8.38
N PRO A 34 -1.56 -10.20 9.16
CA PRO A 34 -2.74 -10.86 8.60
C PRO A 34 -3.68 -9.91 7.86
N VAL A 35 -3.90 -8.72 8.40
CA VAL A 35 -4.67 -7.68 7.74
C VAL A 35 -3.87 -6.38 7.80
N LEU A 36 -3.69 -5.74 6.66
CA LEU A 36 -3.01 -4.46 6.56
C LEU A 36 -4.02 -3.40 6.14
N LEU A 37 -4.11 -2.34 6.92
CA LEU A 37 -4.85 -1.14 6.55
C LEU A 37 -3.83 -0.06 6.19
N LEU A 38 -3.79 0.29 4.92
CA LEU A 38 -2.87 1.31 4.41
C LEU A 38 -3.67 2.55 4.07
N ASP A 39 -3.42 3.63 4.80
CA ASP A 39 -4.23 4.83 4.71
C ASP A 39 -3.57 5.89 3.84
N ASP A 40 -4.36 6.53 3.01
CA ASP A 40 -3.98 7.68 2.20
C ASP A 40 -2.83 7.39 1.23
N LEU A 41 -2.95 6.28 0.51
CA LEU A 41 -1.97 5.95 -0.53
C LEU A 41 -2.02 7.01 -1.62
N GLY A 42 -0.85 7.49 -2.00
CA GLY A 42 -0.73 8.56 -2.99
C GLY A 42 -0.26 9.88 -2.40
N ALA A 43 -0.34 10.03 -1.07
CA ALA A 43 0.11 11.25 -0.39
C ALA A 43 1.61 11.25 -0.11
N GLU A 44 2.23 10.07 -0.08
CA GLU A 44 3.65 9.94 0.25
C GLU A 44 4.53 10.35 -0.93
N PRO A 45 5.77 10.76 -0.68
CA PRO A 45 6.71 11.03 -1.77
C PRO A 45 7.15 9.74 -2.45
N ILE A 46 7.43 9.81 -3.75
CA ILE A 46 8.00 8.69 -4.49
C ILE A 46 9.52 8.78 -4.35
N ILE A 47 10.13 7.76 -3.77
CA ILE A 47 11.57 7.68 -3.60
C ILE A 47 12.12 6.74 -4.66
N ASN A 48 13.06 7.24 -5.48
CA ASN A 48 13.64 6.44 -6.56
C ASN A 48 14.28 5.18 -6.02
N ASN A 49 14.02 4.07 -6.69
CA ASN A 49 14.57 2.75 -6.36
C ASN A 49 14.09 2.22 -4.99
N VAL A 50 13.04 2.81 -4.43
CA VAL A 50 12.48 2.36 -3.17
C VAL A 50 10.97 2.14 -3.30
N THR A 51 10.23 3.21 -3.59
CA THR A 51 8.76 3.15 -3.52
C THR A 51 8.17 2.12 -4.46
N ILE A 52 8.51 2.18 -5.73
CA ILE A 52 7.89 1.31 -6.73
C ILE A 52 8.27 -0.16 -6.47
N GLU A 53 9.55 -0.42 -6.27
CA GLU A 53 10.04 -1.77 -6.04
C GLU A 53 9.47 -2.38 -4.77
N GLN A 54 9.47 -1.63 -3.68
CA GLN A 54 9.02 -2.17 -2.42
C GLN A 54 7.52 -2.28 -2.33
N LEU A 55 6.79 -1.36 -2.97
CA LEU A 55 5.34 -1.47 -3.02
C LEU A 55 4.92 -2.69 -3.84
N PHE A 56 5.61 -2.94 -4.95
CA PHE A 56 5.35 -4.14 -5.74
C PHE A 56 5.62 -5.41 -4.91
N THR A 57 6.75 -5.44 -4.21
CA THR A 57 7.11 -6.57 -3.35
C THR A 57 6.04 -6.80 -2.29
N LEU A 58 5.58 -5.73 -1.65
CA LEU A 58 4.56 -5.81 -0.62
C LEU A 58 3.27 -6.43 -1.16
N LEU A 59 2.77 -5.90 -2.26
CA LEU A 59 1.51 -6.40 -2.83
C LEU A 59 1.66 -7.84 -3.30
N ASN A 60 2.77 -8.16 -3.94
CA ASN A 60 3.02 -9.49 -4.46
C ASN A 60 3.15 -10.52 -3.34
N GLU A 61 3.95 -10.23 -2.34
CA GLU A 61 4.18 -11.16 -1.23
C GLU A 61 2.93 -11.38 -0.42
N ARG A 62 2.18 -10.31 -0.15
CA ARG A 62 0.96 -10.45 0.63
C ARG A 62 -0.09 -11.25 -0.15
N GLU A 63 -0.17 -11.06 -1.45
CA GLU A 63 -1.09 -11.84 -2.29
C GLU A 63 -0.71 -13.32 -2.30
N LEU A 64 0.58 -13.61 -2.48
CA LEU A 64 1.06 -14.99 -2.49
C LEU A 64 0.79 -15.71 -1.17
N ASN A 65 0.82 -15.00 -0.07
CA ASN A 65 0.57 -15.58 1.25
C ASN A 65 -0.89 -15.52 1.67
N GLY A 66 -1.77 -15.08 0.79
CA GLY A 66 -3.20 -15.02 1.08
C GLY A 66 -3.59 -14.02 2.13
N LEU A 67 -2.78 -12.97 2.33
CA LEU A 67 -3.05 -11.93 3.33
C LEU A 67 -3.90 -10.82 2.72
N HIS A 68 -4.78 -10.25 3.52
CA HIS A 68 -5.70 -9.24 3.02
C HIS A 68 -5.18 -7.82 3.25
N THR A 69 -5.25 -7.00 2.20
CA THR A 69 -4.77 -5.62 2.23
C THR A 69 -5.92 -4.67 1.90
N VAL A 70 -6.15 -3.69 2.77
CA VAL A 70 -7.17 -2.66 2.55
C VAL A 70 -6.45 -1.33 2.42
N ILE A 71 -6.74 -0.61 1.35
CA ILE A 71 -6.05 0.64 1.02
C ILE A 71 -7.07 1.74 0.82
N SER A 72 -6.88 2.88 1.49
CA SER A 72 -7.64 4.07 1.18
C SER A 72 -6.79 5.01 0.34
N THR A 73 -7.40 5.69 -0.61
CA THR A 73 -6.69 6.59 -1.50
C THR A 73 -7.61 7.66 -2.06
N ASN A 74 -7.04 8.84 -2.32
CA ASN A 74 -7.73 9.91 -3.04
C ASN A 74 -7.52 9.84 -4.55
N LEU A 75 -6.71 8.89 -5.01
CA LEU A 75 -6.39 8.77 -6.43
C LEU A 75 -7.44 7.93 -7.15
N THR A 76 -7.72 8.31 -8.40
CA THR A 76 -8.55 7.49 -9.28
C THR A 76 -7.74 6.28 -9.76
N PRO A 77 -8.39 5.24 -10.32
CA PRO A 77 -7.63 4.13 -10.90
C PRO A 77 -6.60 4.56 -11.93
N ALA A 78 -6.93 5.54 -12.77
CA ALA A 78 -5.99 6.05 -13.76
C ALA A 78 -4.81 6.74 -13.09
N GLU A 79 -5.05 7.50 -12.03
CA GLU A 79 -3.99 8.16 -11.29
C GLU A 79 -3.10 7.15 -10.57
N LEU A 80 -3.67 6.08 -10.04
CA LEU A 80 -2.88 5.03 -9.41
C LEU A 80 -1.93 4.38 -10.42
N GLN A 81 -2.42 4.09 -11.62
CA GLN A 81 -1.56 3.51 -12.66
C GLN A 81 -0.49 4.47 -13.11
N SER A 82 -0.82 5.75 -13.21
CA SER A 82 0.15 6.75 -13.61
C SER A 82 1.24 6.95 -12.55
N ARG A 83 0.86 6.96 -11.28
CA ARG A 83 1.79 7.23 -10.20
C ARG A 83 2.69 6.04 -9.90
N TYR A 84 2.13 4.83 -9.91
CA TYR A 84 2.83 3.62 -9.44
C TYR A 84 3.17 2.63 -10.54
N THR A 85 3.00 2.98 -11.76
CA THR A 85 3.12 2.13 -12.93
C THR A 85 1.87 1.26 -13.14
N GLU A 86 1.68 0.85 -14.38
CA GLU A 86 0.54 0.00 -14.73
C GLU A 86 0.56 -1.33 -14.00
N ARG A 87 1.76 -1.87 -13.80
CA ARG A 87 1.95 -3.16 -13.16
C ARG A 87 1.46 -3.15 -11.71
N ILE A 88 1.81 -2.11 -10.96
CA ILE A 88 1.33 -1.96 -9.58
C ILE A 88 -0.15 -1.60 -9.58
N GLY A 89 -0.57 -0.71 -10.48
CA GLY A 89 -1.97 -0.34 -10.57
C GLY A 89 -2.87 -1.53 -10.80
N SER A 90 -2.45 -2.46 -11.66
CA SER A 90 -3.23 -3.68 -11.90
C SER A 90 -3.39 -4.52 -10.64
N ARG A 91 -2.32 -4.63 -9.83
CA ARG A 91 -2.40 -5.37 -8.59
C ARG A 91 -3.28 -4.68 -7.57
N LEU A 92 -3.22 -3.36 -7.48
CA LEU A 92 -4.07 -2.59 -6.58
C LEU A 92 -5.55 -2.77 -6.91
N LEU A 93 -5.86 -2.92 -8.18
CA LEU A 93 -7.24 -3.05 -8.64
C LEU A 93 -7.71 -4.50 -8.70
N ASP A 94 -6.85 -5.46 -8.41
CA ASP A 94 -7.21 -6.87 -8.36
C ASP A 94 -7.86 -7.14 -7.01
N LYS A 95 -9.13 -7.49 -7.03
CA LYS A 95 -9.95 -7.59 -5.83
C LYS A 95 -9.81 -8.90 -5.06
N ARG A 96 -8.94 -9.79 -5.49
CA ARG A 96 -8.80 -11.09 -4.83
C ARG A 96 -8.18 -10.97 -3.45
N SER A 97 -7.20 -10.12 -3.26
CA SER A 97 -6.55 -9.96 -1.97
C SER A 97 -6.40 -8.52 -1.53
N THR A 98 -6.71 -7.55 -2.39
CA THR A 98 -6.57 -6.13 -2.09
C THR A 98 -7.90 -5.43 -2.29
N SER A 99 -8.30 -4.66 -1.29
CA SER A 99 -9.49 -3.81 -1.37
C SER A 99 -9.03 -2.37 -1.38
N VAL A 100 -9.36 -1.63 -2.43
CA VAL A 100 -9.02 -0.22 -2.54
C VAL A 100 -10.29 0.58 -2.34
N LEU A 101 -10.27 1.45 -1.34
CA LEU A 101 -11.42 2.28 -0.99
C LEU A 101 -11.15 3.69 -1.47
N PRO A 102 -11.96 4.20 -2.40
CA PRO A 102 -11.80 5.59 -2.84
C PRO A 102 -12.16 6.53 -1.70
N PHE A 103 -11.43 7.62 -1.62
CA PHE A 103 -11.61 8.57 -0.53
C PHE A 103 -11.59 9.98 -1.09
N TYR A 104 -12.74 10.39 -1.64
CA TYR A 104 -12.85 11.66 -2.35
C TYR A 104 -13.45 12.74 -1.48
N GLY A 105 -12.95 12.87 -0.25
CA GLY A 105 -13.47 13.86 0.64
C GLY A 105 -14.65 13.34 1.47
N ASP A 106 -15.49 14.24 1.92
CA ASP A 106 -16.51 13.91 2.91
C ASP A 106 -17.63 13.03 2.37
N ASP A 107 -17.96 13.17 1.12
CA ASP A 107 -19.11 12.48 0.56
C ASP A 107 -18.98 10.97 0.62
N VAL A 108 -17.80 10.49 0.35
CA VAL A 108 -17.57 9.05 0.30
C VAL A 108 -17.75 8.43 1.70
N ARG A 109 -17.23 9.10 2.71
CA ARG A 109 -17.32 8.59 4.07
C ARG A 109 -18.75 8.52 4.56
N LEU A 110 -19.54 9.51 4.20
CA LEU A 110 -20.93 9.58 4.67
C LEU A 110 -21.79 8.49 4.06
N LYS A 111 -21.38 7.98 2.93
CA LYS A 111 -22.14 6.92 2.25
C LYS A 111 -21.67 5.53 2.60
N GLY A 112 -20.47 5.46 3.14
CA GLY A 112 -19.85 4.19 3.51
C GLY A 112 -20.36 3.64 4.80
#